data_9535b1f6ebfb649d8c610049f949a4d8
#
_entry.id   9535b1f6ebfb649d8c610049f949a4d8
#
_cell.length_a   1.000
_cell.length_b   1.000
_cell.length_c   1.000
_cell.angle_alpha   90.00
_cell.angle_beta   90.00
_cell.angle_gamma   90.00
#
_symmetry.space_group_name_H-M   'P 1'
#
loop_
_entity.id
_entity.type
_entity.pdbx_description
1 polymer ?
#
loop_
_entity_poly.entity_id
_entity_poly.type
_entity_poly.pdbx_seq_one_letter_code
_entity_poly.pdbx_strand_id
1 'polypeptide(L)'
;MNRMNPYVYMFSLGHFSVDWAQSAFPALLPYFITLCSLSYRDATALLFANILLASVTQPILGYYSDKVSKPWFIPFGVLLSGLSLTALAFTDNYSVIFICSMLSGLGSSIYHPEAARMVNEISGAVKGKAMGTFSVGGSVGFAVGPIIAGLCAYAFDIHGLAVFAVVNTGLALFLYHHLPKVLAQINRNETVEETVTGRIEKRNDWSSFSRLTVVIFARSISFAVCNAFIPLFWVKVLGRTPSEGSLALSLLFAIGVVGTYVGGLIADRTGFVKVMRVAITFMVPAMYFFVHSTTAWEAALFIVPVGLTLFAPYSAIVVLGQTFLGKNVGFASGVTLGLSITIGGLLTPLVGWAADIWGIPTALQVLWICAAIGAIFTFSVREPKDAA
;
A
#
# COMPACT_ATOMS: atom_id res chain seq x y z
N MET A 1 -6.42 14.21 -29.18
CA MET A 1 -6.06 13.44 -27.98
C MET A 1 -5.15 14.31 -27.11
N ASN A 2 -5.62 14.77 -25.95
CA ASN A 2 -4.78 15.54 -25.03
C ASN A 2 -3.61 14.68 -24.57
N ARG A 3 -2.38 15.14 -24.82
CA ARG A 3 -1.16 14.45 -24.39
C ARG A 3 -1.02 14.62 -22.86
N MET A 4 -0.76 13.51 -22.18
CA MET A 4 -0.43 13.53 -20.74
C MET A 4 0.91 14.25 -20.52
N ASN A 5 0.99 15.06 -19.47
CA ASN A 5 2.21 15.76 -19.11
C ASN A 5 3.33 14.74 -18.77
N PRO A 6 4.53 14.83 -19.37
CA PRO A 6 5.61 13.87 -19.16
C PRO A 6 6.13 13.84 -17.71
N TYR A 7 5.95 14.90 -16.92
CA TYR A 7 6.32 14.89 -15.50
C TYR A 7 5.46 13.95 -14.64
N VAL A 8 4.31 13.49 -15.13
CA VAL A 8 3.55 12.41 -14.47
C VAL A 8 4.38 11.13 -14.36
N TYR A 9 5.15 10.78 -15.40
CA TYR A 9 6.06 9.61 -15.36
C TYR A 9 7.20 9.81 -14.35
N MET A 10 7.69 11.04 -14.19
CA MET A 10 8.70 11.37 -13.19
C MET A 10 8.17 11.13 -11.77
N PHE A 11 6.95 11.58 -11.47
CA PHE A 11 6.30 11.29 -10.18
C PHE A 11 5.96 9.81 -10.03
N SER A 12 5.58 9.12 -11.10
CA SER A 12 5.36 7.67 -11.09
C SER A 12 6.63 6.89 -10.72
N LEU A 13 7.81 7.31 -11.20
CA LEU A 13 9.10 6.74 -10.79
C LEU A 13 9.42 7.03 -9.31
N GLY A 14 9.12 8.22 -8.81
CA GLY A 14 9.22 8.52 -7.38
C GLY A 14 8.30 7.63 -6.54
N HIS A 15 7.05 7.41 -6.99
CA HIS A 15 6.10 6.51 -6.35
C HIS A 15 6.62 5.07 -6.33
N PHE A 16 7.14 4.59 -7.47
CA PHE A 16 7.84 3.31 -7.55
C PHE A 16 8.91 3.19 -6.46
N SER A 17 9.76 4.21 -6.29
CA SER A 17 10.92 4.14 -5.41
C SER A 17 10.58 4.20 -3.91
N VAL A 18 9.50 4.85 -3.49
CA VAL A 18 9.08 4.79 -2.09
C VAL A 18 8.38 3.48 -1.78
N ASP A 19 7.59 2.96 -2.72
CA ASP A 19 6.82 1.75 -2.53
C ASP A 19 7.66 0.48 -2.67
N TRP A 20 8.70 0.46 -3.52
CA TRP A 20 9.61 -0.68 -3.57
C TRP A 20 10.42 -0.81 -2.28
N ALA A 21 10.80 0.30 -1.64
CA ALA A 21 11.45 0.29 -0.34
C ALA A 21 10.49 -0.18 0.76
N GLN A 22 9.25 0.27 0.73
CA GLN A 22 8.24 -0.12 1.70
C GLN A 22 7.88 -1.60 1.61
N SER A 23 7.68 -2.14 0.42
CA SER A 23 7.33 -3.54 0.19
C SER A 23 8.51 -4.51 0.38
N ALA A 24 9.75 -4.03 0.27
CA ALA A 24 10.94 -4.82 0.55
C ALA A 24 11.04 -5.24 2.02
N PHE A 25 10.59 -4.40 2.94
CA PHE A 25 10.77 -4.60 4.37
C PHE A 25 10.11 -5.90 4.90
N PRO A 26 8.84 -6.22 4.59
CA PRO A 26 8.24 -7.49 5.01
C PRO A 26 8.99 -8.72 4.53
N ALA A 27 9.57 -8.68 3.33
CA ALA A 27 10.35 -9.77 2.78
C ALA A 27 11.65 -10.05 3.55
N LEU A 28 12.12 -9.07 4.32
CA LEU A 28 13.33 -9.17 5.14
C LEU A 28 13.06 -9.70 6.55
N LEU A 29 11.80 -9.86 6.97
CA LEU A 29 11.49 -10.37 8.31
C LEU A 29 12.14 -11.70 8.64
N PRO A 30 12.18 -12.72 7.74
CA PRO A 30 12.88 -13.97 8.02
C PRO A 30 14.38 -13.78 8.30
N TYR A 31 15.01 -12.80 7.64
CA TYR A 31 16.42 -12.47 7.88
C TYR A 31 16.62 -11.83 9.25
N PHE A 32 15.79 -10.86 9.63
CA PHE A 32 15.88 -10.22 10.95
C PHE A 32 15.57 -11.18 12.11
N ILE A 33 14.60 -12.09 11.94
CA ILE A 33 14.31 -13.13 12.94
C ILE A 33 15.55 -14.00 13.18
N THR A 34 16.26 -14.37 12.12
CA THR A 34 17.44 -15.23 12.23
C THR A 34 18.66 -14.44 12.74
N LEU A 35 18.91 -13.24 12.20
CA LEU A 35 20.09 -12.43 12.52
C LEU A 35 20.04 -11.88 13.96
N CYS A 36 18.87 -11.39 14.38
CA CYS A 36 18.69 -10.74 15.69
C CYS A 36 17.97 -11.64 16.71
N SER A 37 17.71 -12.92 16.38
CA SER A 37 16.99 -13.88 17.24
C SER A 37 15.64 -13.33 17.75
N LEU A 38 14.87 -12.67 16.87
CA LEU A 38 13.61 -12.04 17.24
C LEU A 38 12.48 -13.05 17.36
N SER A 39 11.53 -12.76 18.26
CA SER A 39 10.21 -13.39 18.24
C SER A 39 9.39 -12.92 17.02
N TYR A 40 8.34 -13.66 16.66
CA TYR A 40 7.42 -13.20 15.59
C TYR A 40 6.72 -11.90 15.96
N ARG A 41 6.42 -11.72 17.25
CA ARG A 41 5.87 -10.47 17.79
C ARG A 41 6.82 -9.30 17.52
N ASP A 42 8.10 -9.43 17.86
CA ASP A 42 9.08 -8.35 17.70
C ASP A 42 9.34 -8.06 16.22
N ALA A 43 9.45 -9.09 15.39
CA ALA A 43 9.61 -8.95 13.95
C ALA A 43 8.40 -8.21 13.31
N THR A 44 7.17 -8.58 13.70
CA THR A 44 5.96 -7.92 13.19
C THR A 44 5.75 -6.53 13.77
N ALA A 45 6.29 -6.24 14.97
CA ALA A 45 6.32 -4.89 15.53
C ALA A 45 7.20 -3.93 14.72
N LEU A 46 8.23 -4.43 14.03
CA LEU A 46 9.01 -3.61 13.09
C LEU A 46 8.16 -3.16 11.89
N LEU A 47 7.27 -4.01 11.36
CA LEU A 47 6.31 -3.61 10.33
C LEU A 47 5.32 -2.58 10.86
N PHE A 48 4.82 -2.79 12.07
CA PHE A 48 3.96 -1.81 12.71
C PHE A 48 4.66 -0.45 12.85
N ALA A 49 5.95 -0.43 13.24
CA ALA A 49 6.74 0.78 13.34
C ALA A 49 6.82 1.54 12.00
N ASN A 50 7.05 0.80 10.89
CA ASN A 50 7.07 1.36 9.54
C ASN A 50 5.73 2.01 9.17
N ILE A 51 4.62 1.33 9.45
CA ILE A 51 3.27 1.78 9.11
C ILE A 51 2.79 2.89 10.05
N LEU A 52 3.12 2.83 11.34
CA LEU A 52 2.64 3.76 12.36
C LEU A 52 2.93 5.21 11.99
N LEU A 53 4.20 5.50 11.73
CA LEU A 53 4.58 6.88 11.44
C LEU A 53 4.04 7.32 10.07
N ALA A 54 4.05 6.42 9.07
CA ALA A 54 3.44 6.67 7.78
C ALA A 54 1.96 7.07 7.93
N SER A 55 1.20 6.32 8.68
CA SER A 55 -0.26 6.47 8.78
C SER A 55 -0.70 7.67 9.61
N VAL A 56 0.04 7.99 10.69
CA VAL A 56 -0.28 9.14 11.55
C VAL A 56 0.14 10.44 10.87
N THR A 57 1.29 10.46 10.20
CA THR A 57 1.80 11.69 9.59
C THR A 57 1.18 12.00 8.23
N GLN A 58 0.75 11.00 7.47
CA GLN A 58 0.21 11.21 6.12
C GLN A 58 -1.04 12.12 6.07
N PRO A 59 -2.07 11.95 6.91
CA PRO A 59 -3.20 12.89 6.95
C PRO A 59 -2.80 14.30 7.39
N ILE A 60 -1.86 14.40 8.34
CA ILE A 60 -1.34 15.68 8.85
C ILE A 60 -0.59 16.41 7.73
N LEU A 61 0.32 15.70 7.07
CA LEU A 61 1.10 16.25 5.96
C LEU A 61 0.21 16.59 4.76
N GLY A 62 -0.81 15.76 4.46
CA GLY A 62 -1.80 16.04 3.44
C GLY A 62 -2.57 17.35 3.70
N TYR A 63 -3.05 17.52 4.94
CA TYR A 63 -3.74 18.77 5.34
C TYR A 63 -2.83 20.00 5.25
N TYR A 64 -1.55 19.87 5.61
CA TYR A 64 -0.58 20.97 5.46
C TYR A 64 -0.24 21.23 4.00
N SER A 65 -0.10 20.18 3.19
CA SER A 65 0.17 20.27 1.74
C SER A 65 -0.94 20.96 0.97
N ASP A 66 -2.20 20.76 1.39
CA ASP A 66 -3.36 21.45 0.81
C ASP A 66 -3.34 22.97 1.06
N LYS A 67 -2.71 23.40 2.17
CA LYS A 67 -2.62 24.83 2.54
C LYS A 67 -1.34 25.50 2.02
N VAL A 68 -0.22 24.80 2.10
CA VAL A 68 1.11 25.33 1.76
C VAL A 68 1.91 24.23 1.09
N SER A 69 1.99 24.31 -0.25
CA SER A 69 2.82 23.39 -1.03
C SER A 69 4.26 23.35 -0.53
N LYS A 70 4.77 22.15 -0.33
CA LYS A 70 6.16 21.90 0.09
C LYS A 70 6.84 20.95 -0.93
N PRO A 71 7.17 21.44 -2.11
CA PRO A 71 7.70 20.58 -3.20
C PRO A 71 8.92 19.76 -2.81
N TRP A 72 9.77 20.26 -1.91
CA TRP A 72 10.95 19.55 -1.42
C TRP A 72 10.63 18.27 -0.63
N PHE A 73 9.38 18.09 -0.19
CA PHE A 73 8.90 16.84 0.43
C PHE A 73 9.07 15.66 -0.54
N ILE A 74 8.93 15.88 -1.83
CA ILE A 74 8.99 14.82 -2.85
C ILE A 74 10.39 14.18 -2.90
N PRO A 75 11.49 14.90 -3.22
CA PRO A 75 12.81 14.30 -3.24
C PRO A 75 13.27 13.85 -1.84
N PHE A 76 12.88 14.56 -0.78
CA PHE A 76 13.24 14.21 0.59
C PHE A 76 12.58 12.89 1.03
N GLY A 77 11.30 12.66 0.72
CA GLY A 77 10.60 11.42 1.04
C GLY A 77 11.24 10.21 0.34
N VAL A 78 11.59 10.36 -0.95
CA VAL A 78 12.31 9.32 -1.71
C VAL A 78 13.67 9.01 -1.09
N LEU A 79 14.45 10.03 -0.75
CA LEU A 79 15.76 9.87 -0.13
C LEU A 79 15.66 9.17 1.22
N LEU A 80 14.76 9.66 2.08
CA LEU A 80 14.57 9.15 3.44
C LEU A 80 14.16 7.67 3.44
N SER A 81 13.23 7.27 2.55
CA SER A 81 12.77 5.88 2.49
C SER A 81 13.91 4.91 2.13
N GLY A 82 14.73 5.25 1.12
CA GLY A 82 15.83 4.41 0.68
C GLY A 82 17.00 4.34 1.68
N LEU A 83 17.40 5.48 2.23
CA LEU A 83 18.48 5.53 3.23
C LEU A 83 18.11 4.79 4.51
N SER A 84 16.87 4.97 5.00
CA SER A 84 16.41 4.31 6.22
C SER A 84 16.31 2.79 6.05
N LEU A 85 15.81 2.31 4.91
CA LEU A 85 15.80 0.87 4.61
C LEU A 85 17.22 0.31 4.55
N THR A 86 18.14 1.01 3.88
CA THR A 86 19.54 0.59 3.79
C THR A 86 20.22 0.56 5.16
N ALA A 87 19.93 1.52 6.04
CA ALA A 87 20.52 1.59 7.38
C ALA A 87 20.24 0.34 8.23
N LEU A 88 19.13 -0.37 7.95
CA LEU A 88 18.80 -1.63 8.62
C LEU A 88 19.87 -2.71 8.40
N ALA A 89 20.63 -2.64 7.32
CA ALA A 89 21.65 -3.61 6.98
C ALA A 89 22.95 -3.45 7.77
N PHE A 90 23.10 -2.35 8.51
CA PHE A 90 24.34 -2.01 9.22
C PHE A 90 24.19 -2.04 10.74
N THR A 91 23.15 -2.71 11.26
CA THR A 91 22.90 -2.79 12.69
C THR A 91 22.16 -4.09 13.03
N ASP A 92 22.46 -4.65 14.17
CA ASP A 92 21.76 -5.76 14.83
C ASP A 92 20.95 -5.28 16.06
N ASN A 93 21.05 -4.01 16.39
CA ASN A 93 20.32 -3.41 17.50
C ASN A 93 18.85 -3.20 17.16
N TYR A 94 17.96 -3.92 17.83
CA TYR A 94 16.52 -3.86 17.62
C TYR A 94 15.94 -2.44 17.66
N SER A 95 16.37 -1.61 18.62
CA SER A 95 15.87 -0.23 18.75
C SER A 95 16.25 0.64 17.55
N VAL A 96 17.47 0.45 17.02
CA VAL A 96 17.92 1.15 15.82
C VAL A 96 17.14 0.67 14.59
N ILE A 97 16.94 -0.65 14.43
CA ILE A 97 16.11 -1.24 13.38
C ILE A 97 14.69 -0.67 13.46
N PHE A 98 14.12 -0.59 14.66
CA PHE A 98 12.77 -0.04 14.89
C PHE A 98 12.67 1.43 14.43
N ILE A 99 13.63 2.27 14.82
CA ILE A 99 13.68 3.68 14.42
C ILE A 99 13.86 3.82 12.90
N CYS A 100 14.77 3.06 12.30
CA CYS A 100 14.98 3.07 10.85
C CYS A 100 13.72 2.62 10.10
N SER A 101 12.98 1.64 10.61
CA SER A 101 11.70 1.21 10.06
C SER A 101 10.67 2.33 10.09
N MET A 102 10.56 3.07 11.20
CA MET A 102 9.69 4.24 11.32
C MET A 102 10.07 5.34 10.30
N LEU A 103 11.36 5.63 10.16
CA LEU A 103 11.85 6.65 9.23
C LEU A 103 11.60 6.27 7.77
N SER A 104 11.70 4.99 7.41
CA SER A 104 11.35 4.51 6.08
C SER A 104 9.86 4.75 5.77
N GLY A 105 8.96 4.44 6.71
CA GLY A 105 7.55 4.74 6.60
C GLY A 105 7.24 6.25 6.53
N LEU A 106 7.97 7.06 7.29
CA LEU A 106 7.87 8.53 7.24
C LEU A 106 8.24 9.06 5.84
N GLY A 107 9.28 8.52 5.21
CA GLY A 107 9.66 8.89 3.85
C GLY A 107 8.50 8.69 2.85
N SER A 108 7.82 7.56 2.95
CA SER A 108 6.62 7.27 2.15
C SER A 108 5.48 8.26 2.42
N SER A 109 5.19 8.57 3.69
CA SER A 109 4.12 9.48 4.06
C SER A 109 4.35 10.94 3.65
N ILE A 110 5.60 11.36 3.57
CA ILE A 110 5.99 12.69 3.09
C ILE A 110 5.81 12.79 1.57
N TYR A 111 6.14 11.73 0.84
CA TYR A 111 6.09 11.70 -0.61
C TYR A 111 4.66 11.71 -1.16
N HIS A 112 3.79 10.79 -0.69
CA HIS A 112 2.53 10.47 -1.33
C HIS A 112 1.56 11.65 -1.49
N PRO A 113 1.22 12.42 -0.44
CA PRO A 113 0.22 13.47 -0.56
C PRO A 113 0.68 14.61 -1.47
N GLU A 114 1.93 15.04 -1.36
CA GLU A 114 2.46 16.14 -2.16
C GLU A 114 2.64 15.73 -3.64
N ALA A 115 3.13 14.51 -3.90
CA ALA A 115 3.28 14.01 -5.26
C ALA A 115 1.91 13.81 -5.94
N ALA A 116 0.93 13.24 -5.24
CA ALA A 116 -0.42 13.07 -5.76
C ALA A 116 -1.10 14.43 -6.07
N ARG A 117 -0.90 15.44 -5.21
CA ARG A 117 -1.37 16.80 -5.45
C ARG A 117 -0.74 17.40 -6.72
N MET A 118 0.58 17.32 -6.85
CA MET A 118 1.26 17.85 -8.03
C MET A 118 0.86 17.14 -9.33
N VAL A 119 0.69 15.81 -9.29
CA VAL A 119 0.17 15.04 -10.43
C VAL A 119 -1.22 15.54 -10.83
N ASN A 120 -2.10 15.78 -9.86
CA ASN A 120 -3.43 16.33 -10.14
C ASN A 120 -3.36 17.71 -10.80
N GLU A 121 -2.51 18.61 -10.30
CA GLU A 121 -2.34 19.98 -10.82
C GLU A 121 -1.78 20.01 -12.26
N ILE A 122 -0.82 19.11 -12.60
CA ILE A 122 -0.24 19.07 -13.95
C ILE A 122 -1.03 18.22 -14.94
N SER A 123 -2.06 17.49 -14.48
CA SER A 123 -2.79 16.51 -15.32
C SER A 123 -3.75 17.12 -16.31
N GLY A 124 -4.17 18.37 -16.10
CA GLY A 124 -5.15 19.06 -16.95
C GLY A 124 -6.44 18.23 -17.15
N ALA A 125 -6.86 18.10 -18.41
CA ALA A 125 -8.09 17.37 -18.77
C ALA A 125 -8.00 15.83 -18.66
N VAL A 126 -6.82 15.25 -18.35
CA VAL A 126 -6.61 13.80 -18.34
C VAL A 126 -6.29 13.27 -16.92
N LYS A 127 -6.97 13.80 -15.92
CA LYS A 127 -6.74 13.52 -14.49
C LYS A 127 -6.74 12.03 -14.17
N GLY A 128 -7.74 11.28 -14.61
CA GLY A 128 -7.85 9.83 -14.38
C GLY A 128 -6.67 9.05 -14.95
N LYS A 129 -6.28 9.36 -16.19
CA LYS A 129 -5.11 8.71 -16.83
C LYS A 129 -3.81 9.06 -16.10
N ALA A 130 -3.64 10.30 -15.67
CA ALA A 130 -2.44 10.76 -14.97
C ALA A 130 -2.31 10.08 -13.59
N MET A 131 -3.40 10.07 -12.80
CA MET A 131 -3.44 9.39 -11.51
C MET A 131 -3.27 7.87 -11.64
N GLY A 132 -3.88 7.27 -12.68
CA GLY A 132 -3.68 5.86 -12.99
C GLY A 132 -2.21 5.52 -13.28
N THR A 133 -1.53 6.35 -14.11
CA THR A 133 -0.09 6.19 -14.39
C THR A 133 0.75 6.35 -13.14
N PHE A 134 0.44 7.33 -12.29
CA PHE A 134 1.08 7.54 -11.01
C PHE A 134 0.93 6.31 -10.09
N SER A 135 -0.28 5.76 -9.99
CA SER A 135 -0.58 4.57 -9.16
C SER A 135 0.11 3.30 -9.67
N VAL A 136 0.26 3.15 -11.00
CA VAL A 136 1.01 2.03 -11.59
C VAL A 136 2.46 2.02 -11.10
N GLY A 137 3.09 3.20 -10.96
CA GLY A 137 4.45 3.30 -10.40
C GLY A 137 4.54 2.63 -9.02
N GLY A 138 3.67 3.01 -8.09
CA GLY A 138 3.63 2.42 -6.75
C GLY A 138 3.36 0.91 -6.79
N SER A 139 2.34 0.48 -7.56
CA SER A 139 2.00 -0.94 -7.67
C SER A 139 3.16 -1.79 -8.22
N VAL A 140 3.91 -1.28 -9.21
CA VAL A 140 5.12 -1.96 -9.71
C VAL A 140 6.21 -1.96 -8.65
N GLY A 141 6.37 -0.86 -7.89
CA GLY A 141 7.29 -0.80 -6.75
C GLY A 141 6.99 -1.90 -5.72
N PHE A 142 5.72 -2.04 -5.33
CA PHE A 142 5.29 -3.11 -4.42
C PHE A 142 5.59 -4.51 -4.95
N ALA A 143 5.42 -4.76 -6.25
CA ALA A 143 5.70 -6.06 -6.84
C ALA A 143 7.21 -6.38 -6.92
N VAL A 144 8.04 -5.36 -7.22
CA VAL A 144 9.47 -5.53 -7.47
C VAL A 144 10.30 -5.48 -6.18
N GLY A 145 9.87 -4.71 -5.17
CA GLY A 145 10.61 -4.49 -3.93
C GLY A 145 11.05 -5.78 -3.22
N PRO A 146 10.13 -6.73 -2.94
CA PRO A 146 10.50 -7.99 -2.30
C PRO A 146 11.48 -8.83 -3.11
N ILE A 147 11.34 -8.84 -4.46
CA ILE A 147 12.27 -9.57 -5.36
C ILE A 147 13.68 -9.00 -5.21
N ILE A 148 13.82 -7.68 -5.35
CA ILE A 148 15.13 -7.01 -5.27
C ILE A 148 15.74 -7.20 -3.88
N ALA A 149 14.96 -7.00 -2.81
CA ALA A 149 15.43 -7.21 -1.46
C ALA A 149 15.91 -8.65 -1.23
N GLY A 150 15.10 -9.64 -1.64
CA GLY A 150 15.44 -11.05 -1.49
C GLY A 150 16.68 -11.46 -2.30
N LEU A 151 16.80 -11.01 -3.55
CA LEU A 151 17.95 -11.30 -4.41
C LEU A 151 19.22 -10.62 -3.90
N CYS A 152 19.13 -9.35 -3.50
CA CYS A 152 20.28 -8.62 -2.97
C CYS A 152 20.75 -9.21 -1.63
N ALA A 153 19.84 -9.57 -0.75
CA ALA A 153 20.19 -10.25 0.50
C ALA A 153 20.75 -11.66 0.28
N TYR A 154 20.31 -12.37 -0.76
CA TYR A 154 20.90 -13.66 -1.13
C TYR A 154 22.32 -13.52 -1.69
N ALA A 155 22.56 -12.53 -2.55
CA ALA A 155 23.83 -12.38 -3.27
C ALA A 155 24.93 -11.68 -2.44
N PHE A 156 24.54 -10.77 -1.55
CA PHE A 156 25.45 -9.85 -0.83
C PHE A 156 25.12 -9.77 0.67
N ASP A 157 24.45 -10.78 1.22
CA ASP A 157 23.89 -10.76 2.54
C ASP A 157 22.98 -9.54 2.76
N ILE A 158 22.62 -9.22 4.01
CA ILE A 158 21.77 -8.07 4.33
C ILE A 158 22.35 -6.74 3.80
N HIS A 159 23.68 -6.65 3.59
CA HIS A 159 24.32 -5.45 3.06
C HIS A 159 23.95 -5.14 1.61
N GLY A 160 23.39 -6.11 0.87
CA GLY A 160 22.83 -5.88 -0.46
C GLY A 160 21.70 -4.85 -0.49
N LEU A 161 21.11 -4.52 0.66
CA LEU A 161 20.13 -3.43 0.78
C LEU A 161 20.70 -2.05 0.44
N ALA A 162 22.02 -1.89 0.32
CA ALA A 162 22.65 -0.66 -0.15
C ALA A 162 22.12 -0.20 -1.53
N VAL A 163 21.60 -1.13 -2.34
CA VAL A 163 20.97 -0.80 -3.64
C VAL A 163 19.83 0.21 -3.47
N PHE A 164 19.05 0.12 -2.39
CA PHE A 164 17.95 1.06 -2.12
C PHE A 164 18.46 2.48 -1.85
N ALA A 165 19.57 2.65 -1.11
CA ALA A 165 20.19 3.96 -0.93
C ALA A 165 20.67 4.54 -2.25
N VAL A 166 21.36 3.75 -3.06
CA VAL A 166 21.94 4.22 -4.34
C VAL A 166 20.84 4.67 -5.30
N VAL A 167 19.83 3.82 -5.53
CA VAL A 167 18.75 4.11 -6.48
C VAL A 167 17.89 5.26 -6.01
N ASN A 168 17.46 5.24 -4.72
CA ASN A 168 16.62 6.30 -4.19
C ASN A 168 17.35 7.65 -4.11
N THR A 169 18.66 7.66 -3.81
CA THR A 169 19.46 8.90 -3.85
C THR A 169 19.54 9.45 -5.26
N GLY A 170 19.87 8.62 -6.25
CA GLY A 170 19.90 9.04 -7.66
C GLY A 170 18.57 9.60 -8.13
N LEU A 171 17.46 8.95 -7.75
CA LEU A 171 16.14 9.39 -8.13
C LEU A 171 15.68 10.66 -7.36
N ALA A 172 16.05 10.80 -6.08
CA ALA A 172 15.80 12.02 -5.31
C ALA A 172 16.51 13.23 -5.94
N LEU A 173 17.76 13.07 -6.37
CA LEU A 173 18.51 14.12 -7.08
C LEU A 173 17.86 14.44 -8.43
N PHE A 174 17.42 13.44 -9.18
CA PHE A 174 16.69 13.64 -10.44
C PHE A 174 15.40 14.43 -10.22
N LEU A 175 14.60 14.06 -9.23
CA LEU A 175 13.36 14.76 -8.86
C LEU A 175 13.65 16.20 -8.44
N TYR A 176 14.64 16.41 -7.57
CA TYR A 176 15.05 17.74 -7.11
C TYR A 176 15.44 18.66 -8.27
N HIS A 177 16.23 18.14 -9.23
CA HIS A 177 16.67 18.93 -10.38
C HIS A 177 15.51 19.35 -11.31
N HIS A 178 14.47 18.51 -11.46
CA HIS A 178 13.35 18.77 -12.37
C HIS A 178 12.19 19.54 -11.72
N LEU A 179 12.11 19.55 -10.39
CA LEU A 179 11.04 20.16 -9.62
C LEU A 179 10.77 21.64 -9.97
N PRO A 180 11.77 22.52 -10.16
CA PRO A 180 11.52 23.92 -10.55
C PRO A 180 10.78 24.06 -11.88
N LYS A 181 11.01 23.16 -12.85
CA LYS A 181 10.31 23.15 -14.13
C LYS A 181 8.84 22.77 -13.99
N VAL A 182 8.54 21.82 -13.08
CA VAL A 182 7.16 21.42 -12.76
C VAL A 182 6.40 22.57 -12.12
N LEU A 183 7.00 23.24 -11.15
CA LEU A 183 6.39 24.39 -10.46
C LEU A 183 6.10 25.54 -11.41
N ALA A 184 6.99 25.80 -12.37
CA ALA A 184 6.74 26.81 -13.40
C ALA A 184 5.55 26.46 -14.32
N GLN A 185 5.24 25.16 -14.50
CA GLN A 185 4.02 24.75 -15.26
C GLN A 185 2.76 24.87 -14.41
N ILE A 186 2.80 24.52 -13.13
CA ILE A 186 1.66 24.65 -12.20
C ILE A 186 1.21 26.09 -12.12
N ASN A 187 2.14 27.02 -11.88
CA ASN A 187 1.85 28.45 -11.80
C ASN A 187 1.22 29.04 -13.08
N ARG A 188 1.50 28.46 -14.25
CA ARG A 188 0.86 28.86 -15.52
C ARG A 188 -0.58 28.36 -15.64
N ASN A 189 -0.91 27.20 -15.05
CA ASN A 189 -2.25 26.62 -15.14
C ASN A 189 -3.24 27.28 -14.18
N GLU A 190 -2.80 27.71 -12.99
CA GLU A 190 -3.66 28.42 -12.01
C GLU A 190 -4.27 29.72 -12.55
N THR A 191 -3.57 30.41 -13.44
CA THR A 191 -4.08 31.64 -14.08
C THR A 191 -5.24 31.42 -15.05
N VAL A 192 -5.57 30.17 -15.42
CA VAL A 192 -6.58 29.84 -16.44
C VAL A 192 -7.88 29.27 -15.87
N GLU A 193 -7.88 28.69 -14.64
CA GLU A 193 -8.97 27.86 -14.11
C GLU A 193 -10.02 28.58 -13.22
N GLU A 194 -9.93 29.88 -12.96
CA GLU A 194 -10.86 30.60 -12.06
C GLU A 194 -12.30 30.81 -12.58
N THR A 195 -12.68 30.29 -13.75
CA THR A 195 -13.90 30.78 -14.40
C THR A 195 -15.08 29.82 -14.57
N VAL A 196 -15.06 28.55 -14.20
CA VAL A 196 -16.30 27.69 -14.36
C VAL A 196 -16.38 26.53 -13.35
N THR A 197 -17.31 26.56 -12.39
CA THR A 197 -18.12 25.35 -12.04
C THR A 197 -19.29 25.65 -11.10
N GLY A 198 -20.53 25.27 -11.53
CA GLY A 198 -21.73 25.29 -10.71
C GLY A 198 -21.68 24.20 -9.61
N ARG A 199 -22.12 24.54 -8.39
CA ARG A 199 -22.12 23.66 -7.21
C ARG A 199 -23.27 22.64 -7.30
N ILE A 200 -22.93 21.34 -7.41
CA ILE A 200 -23.86 20.24 -7.07
C ILE A 200 -23.86 20.08 -5.55
N GLU A 201 -25.05 20.06 -4.93
CA GLU A 201 -25.19 19.92 -3.47
C GLU A 201 -24.79 18.50 -3.06
N LYS A 202 -23.58 18.33 -2.54
CA LYS A 202 -23.06 17.04 -2.06
C LYS A 202 -23.67 16.72 -0.69
N ARG A 203 -24.04 15.46 -0.45
CA ARG A 203 -24.55 14.96 0.83
C ARG A 203 -23.62 13.91 1.44
N ASN A 204 -23.67 13.75 2.77
CA ASN A 204 -22.95 12.70 3.48
C ASN A 204 -23.92 11.60 3.91
N ASP A 205 -23.60 10.34 3.63
CA ASP A 205 -24.23 9.14 4.17
C ASP A 205 -23.28 8.43 5.12
N TRP A 206 -23.25 8.88 6.36
CA TRP A 206 -22.43 8.31 7.41
C TRP A 206 -22.78 6.85 7.73
N SER A 207 -24.06 6.46 7.54
CA SER A 207 -24.52 5.09 7.80
C SER A 207 -23.91 4.10 6.79
N SER A 208 -23.96 4.42 5.51
CA SER A 208 -23.32 3.60 4.47
C SER A 208 -21.78 3.62 4.59
N PHE A 209 -21.20 4.78 4.93
CA PHE A 209 -19.77 4.91 5.14
C PHE A 209 -19.27 4.09 6.33
N SER A 210 -19.98 4.07 7.48
CA SER A 210 -19.57 3.26 8.63
C SER A 210 -19.62 1.75 8.35
N ARG A 211 -20.63 1.28 7.58
CA ARG A 211 -20.69 -0.12 7.13
C ARG A 211 -19.53 -0.45 6.17
N LEU A 212 -19.24 0.45 5.24
CA LEU A 212 -18.09 0.33 4.34
C LEU A 212 -16.77 0.28 5.14
N THR A 213 -16.66 1.07 6.22
CA THR A 213 -15.46 1.10 7.07
C THR A 213 -15.15 -0.26 7.70
N VAL A 214 -16.16 -1.05 8.08
CA VAL A 214 -15.95 -2.43 8.57
C VAL A 214 -15.34 -3.32 7.47
N VAL A 215 -15.84 -3.21 6.24
CA VAL A 215 -15.29 -3.94 5.09
C VAL A 215 -13.85 -3.53 4.82
N ILE A 216 -13.56 -2.22 4.88
CA ILE A 216 -12.23 -1.65 4.72
C ILE A 216 -11.28 -2.25 5.76
N PHE A 217 -11.65 -2.28 7.04
CA PHE A 217 -10.80 -2.79 8.11
C PHE A 217 -10.54 -4.28 7.97
N ALA A 218 -11.58 -5.08 7.68
CA ALA A 218 -11.43 -6.52 7.46
C ALA A 218 -10.44 -6.82 6.32
N ARG A 219 -10.56 -6.09 5.19
CA ARG A 219 -9.63 -6.20 4.07
C ARG A 219 -8.22 -5.76 4.45
N SER A 220 -8.08 -4.68 5.20
CA SER A 220 -6.78 -4.10 5.56
C SER A 220 -6.02 -4.96 6.55
N ILE A 221 -6.72 -5.59 7.50
CA ILE A 221 -6.13 -6.61 8.39
C ILE A 221 -5.61 -7.78 7.54
N SER A 222 -6.43 -8.29 6.62
CA SER A 222 -6.02 -9.38 5.73
C SER A 222 -4.80 -9.00 4.88
N PHE A 223 -4.75 -7.77 4.35
CA PHE A 223 -3.60 -7.25 3.61
C PHE A 223 -2.34 -7.19 4.47
N ALA A 224 -2.41 -6.59 5.66
CA ALA A 224 -1.26 -6.43 6.54
C ALA A 224 -0.71 -7.78 7.02
N VAL A 225 -1.60 -8.72 7.37
CA VAL A 225 -1.20 -10.08 7.79
C VAL A 225 -0.59 -10.85 6.61
N CYS A 226 -1.17 -10.81 5.41
CA CYS A 226 -0.55 -11.41 4.23
C CYS A 226 0.84 -10.83 3.95
N ASN A 227 0.96 -9.49 4.01
CA ASN A 227 2.22 -8.80 3.80
C ASN A 227 3.32 -9.26 4.77
N ALA A 228 2.98 -9.39 6.06
CA ALA A 228 3.93 -9.82 7.10
C ALA A 228 4.23 -11.32 7.04
N PHE A 229 3.21 -12.15 6.84
CA PHE A 229 3.31 -13.57 7.11
C PHE A 229 3.52 -14.44 5.87
N ILE A 230 3.31 -13.98 4.65
CA ILE A 230 3.62 -14.79 3.46
C ILE A 230 5.09 -15.21 3.43
N PRO A 231 6.08 -14.30 3.61
CA PRO A 231 7.49 -14.72 3.65
C PRO A 231 7.78 -15.66 4.82
N LEU A 232 7.19 -15.41 6.00
CA LEU A 232 7.36 -16.24 7.18
C LEU A 232 6.74 -17.64 6.98
N PHE A 233 5.57 -17.71 6.38
CA PHE A 233 4.88 -18.97 6.09
C PHE A 233 5.71 -19.84 5.15
N TRP A 234 6.29 -19.25 4.06
CA TRP A 234 7.21 -19.97 3.18
C TRP A 234 8.41 -20.55 3.89
N VAL A 235 9.06 -19.75 4.74
CA VAL A 235 10.30 -20.17 5.41
C VAL A 235 10.02 -21.12 6.58
N LYS A 236 9.09 -20.76 7.46
CA LYS A 236 8.92 -21.44 8.75
C LYS A 236 7.91 -22.57 8.72
N VAL A 237 6.95 -22.56 7.80
CA VAL A 237 5.93 -23.61 7.70
C VAL A 237 6.22 -24.54 6.52
N LEU A 238 6.54 -23.98 5.34
CA LEU A 238 6.79 -24.78 4.14
C LEU A 238 8.26 -25.20 3.97
N GLY A 239 9.17 -24.79 4.89
CA GLY A 239 10.59 -25.16 4.88
C GLY A 239 11.38 -24.65 3.67
N ARG A 240 10.98 -23.52 3.11
CA ARG A 240 11.59 -22.91 1.93
C ARG A 240 12.60 -21.84 2.30
N THR A 241 13.35 -21.36 1.29
CA THR A 241 14.34 -20.30 1.47
C THR A 241 13.69 -18.91 1.66
N PRO A 242 14.37 -17.96 2.33
CA PRO A 242 13.88 -16.58 2.44
C PRO A 242 13.66 -15.92 1.07
N SER A 243 14.48 -16.23 0.06
CA SER A 243 14.31 -15.72 -1.31
C SER A 243 13.02 -16.23 -1.95
N GLU A 244 12.64 -17.51 -1.75
CA GLU A 244 11.37 -18.04 -2.20
C GLU A 244 10.19 -17.37 -1.49
N GLY A 245 10.32 -17.06 -0.20
CA GLY A 245 9.34 -16.28 0.55
C GLY A 245 9.17 -14.86 0.00
N SER A 246 10.27 -14.20 -0.38
CA SER A 246 10.24 -12.89 -1.03
C SER A 246 9.56 -12.94 -2.40
N LEU A 247 9.83 -13.98 -3.20
CA LEU A 247 9.16 -14.20 -4.49
C LEU A 247 7.66 -14.45 -4.32
N ALA A 248 7.25 -15.20 -3.30
CA ALA A 248 5.83 -15.44 -3.01
C ALA A 248 5.09 -14.14 -2.66
N LEU A 249 5.70 -13.24 -1.88
CA LEU A 249 5.14 -11.93 -1.60
C LEU A 249 5.07 -11.05 -2.87
N SER A 250 6.10 -11.08 -3.71
CA SER A 250 6.10 -10.39 -5.00
C SER A 250 5.01 -10.91 -5.93
N LEU A 251 4.76 -12.22 -5.94
CA LEU A 251 3.67 -12.83 -6.69
C LEU A 251 2.32 -12.26 -6.23
N LEU A 252 2.08 -12.16 -4.92
CA LEU A 252 0.87 -11.54 -4.39
C LEU A 252 0.67 -10.12 -4.94
N PHE A 253 1.70 -9.30 -4.90
CA PHE A 253 1.62 -7.91 -5.36
C PHE A 253 1.50 -7.80 -6.88
N ALA A 254 2.20 -8.63 -7.64
CA ALA A 254 2.07 -8.67 -9.11
C ALA A 254 0.63 -9.00 -9.54
N ILE A 255 0.01 -10.00 -8.89
CA ILE A 255 -1.41 -10.32 -9.08
C ILE A 255 -2.28 -9.16 -8.62
N GLY A 256 -1.89 -8.47 -7.53
CA GLY A 256 -2.56 -7.29 -7.02
C GLY A 256 -2.64 -6.14 -8.02
N VAL A 257 -1.58 -5.90 -8.81
CA VAL A 257 -1.59 -4.90 -9.90
C VAL A 257 -2.70 -5.22 -10.91
N VAL A 258 -2.73 -6.48 -11.38
CA VAL A 258 -3.74 -6.96 -12.32
C VAL A 258 -5.14 -6.88 -11.68
N GLY A 259 -5.27 -7.33 -10.43
CA GLY A 259 -6.53 -7.32 -9.68
C GLY A 259 -7.10 -5.92 -9.52
N THR A 260 -6.28 -4.94 -9.14
CA THR A 260 -6.70 -3.54 -8.98
C THR A 260 -7.17 -2.94 -10.30
N TYR A 261 -6.42 -3.16 -11.39
CA TYR A 261 -6.75 -2.64 -12.71
C TYR A 261 -8.04 -3.26 -13.26
N VAL A 262 -8.11 -4.59 -13.29
CA VAL A 262 -9.27 -5.33 -13.79
C VAL A 262 -10.50 -5.07 -12.91
N GLY A 263 -10.32 -5.04 -11.59
CA GLY A 263 -11.38 -4.72 -10.63
C GLY A 263 -11.98 -3.35 -10.85
N GLY A 264 -11.15 -2.32 -11.13
CA GLY A 264 -11.60 -0.98 -11.49
C GLY A 264 -12.43 -0.97 -12.78
N LEU A 265 -11.93 -1.62 -13.85
CA LEU A 265 -12.65 -1.71 -15.14
C LEU A 265 -14.00 -2.44 -15.00
N ILE A 266 -14.07 -3.50 -14.20
CA ILE A 266 -15.32 -4.22 -13.96
C ILE A 266 -16.26 -3.36 -13.12
N ALA A 267 -15.76 -2.63 -12.13
CA ALA A 267 -16.56 -1.77 -11.26
C ALA A 267 -17.25 -0.64 -12.04
N ASP A 268 -16.56 -0.03 -12.99
CA ASP A 268 -17.12 1.01 -13.88
C ASP A 268 -18.28 0.48 -14.73
N ARG A 269 -18.31 -0.82 -15.03
CA ARG A 269 -19.36 -1.44 -15.87
C ARG A 269 -20.49 -2.08 -15.08
N THR A 270 -20.20 -2.61 -13.91
CA THR A 270 -21.14 -3.48 -13.16
C THR A 270 -21.60 -2.92 -11.83
N GLY A 271 -21.01 -1.79 -11.39
CA GLY A 271 -21.24 -1.15 -10.11
C GLY A 271 -20.17 -1.49 -9.06
N PHE A 272 -19.86 -0.49 -8.24
CA PHE A 272 -18.77 -0.56 -7.25
C PHE A 272 -19.08 -1.52 -6.10
N VAL A 273 -20.31 -1.49 -5.59
CA VAL A 273 -20.75 -2.41 -4.50
C VAL A 273 -20.73 -3.86 -4.96
N LYS A 274 -21.12 -4.13 -6.21
CA LYS A 274 -21.12 -5.49 -6.76
C LYS A 274 -19.72 -6.09 -6.80
N VAL A 275 -18.74 -5.34 -7.33
CA VAL A 275 -17.33 -5.79 -7.38
C VAL A 275 -16.78 -6.00 -5.97
N MET A 276 -17.00 -5.05 -5.07
CA MET A 276 -16.59 -5.18 -3.67
C MET A 276 -17.20 -6.43 -3.02
N ARG A 277 -18.50 -6.65 -3.17
CA ARG A 277 -19.22 -7.80 -2.59
C ARG A 277 -18.69 -9.13 -3.12
N VAL A 278 -18.57 -9.27 -4.43
CA VAL A 278 -18.06 -10.49 -5.05
C VAL A 278 -16.62 -10.76 -4.59
N ALA A 279 -15.73 -9.77 -4.69
CA ALA A 279 -14.33 -9.95 -4.31
C ALA A 279 -14.16 -10.35 -2.85
N ILE A 280 -14.80 -9.63 -1.90
CA ILE A 280 -14.66 -9.93 -0.47
C ILE A 280 -15.32 -11.27 -0.10
N THR A 281 -16.41 -11.67 -0.76
CA THR A 281 -17.02 -12.99 -0.54
C THR A 281 -16.10 -14.11 -1.00
N PHE A 282 -15.50 -14.01 -2.19
CA PHE A 282 -14.55 -15.00 -2.68
C PHE A 282 -13.20 -14.97 -1.95
N MET A 283 -12.86 -13.88 -1.26
CA MET A 283 -11.68 -13.81 -0.41
C MET A 283 -11.73 -14.84 0.74
N VAL A 284 -12.93 -15.18 1.24
CA VAL A 284 -13.08 -16.15 2.34
C VAL A 284 -12.52 -17.53 1.97
N PRO A 285 -13.02 -18.22 0.93
CA PRO A 285 -12.46 -19.52 0.55
C PRO A 285 -11.01 -19.40 0.06
N ALA A 286 -10.62 -18.31 -0.61
CA ALA A 286 -9.26 -18.12 -1.06
C ALA A 286 -8.26 -18.09 0.11
N MET A 287 -8.56 -17.33 1.16
CA MET A 287 -7.73 -17.26 2.38
C MET A 287 -7.76 -18.58 3.14
N TYR A 288 -8.92 -19.25 3.22
CA TYR A 288 -9.03 -20.55 3.89
C TYR A 288 -8.10 -21.58 3.26
N PHE A 289 -8.16 -21.78 1.95
CA PHE A 289 -7.31 -22.76 1.27
C PHE A 289 -5.83 -22.34 1.30
N PHE A 290 -5.52 -21.06 1.21
CA PHE A 290 -4.14 -20.58 1.35
C PHE A 290 -3.53 -20.98 2.70
N VAL A 291 -4.22 -20.72 3.80
CA VAL A 291 -3.72 -21.01 5.16
C VAL A 291 -3.56 -22.51 5.41
N HIS A 292 -4.37 -23.34 4.76
CA HIS A 292 -4.31 -24.81 4.90
C HIS A 292 -3.41 -25.49 3.86
N SER A 293 -2.68 -24.73 3.05
CA SER A 293 -1.71 -25.26 2.11
C SER A 293 -0.54 -25.94 2.84
N THR A 294 -0.20 -27.15 2.40
CA THR A 294 0.87 -27.95 2.97
C THR A 294 2.14 -27.96 2.12
N THR A 295 2.02 -27.55 0.87
CA THR A 295 3.13 -27.45 -0.08
C THR A 295 3.27 -26.04 -0.66
N ALA A 296 4.50 -25.67 -1.07
CA ALA A 296 4.76 -24.36 -1.68
C ALA A 296 3.96 -24.18 -3.00
N TRP A 297 3.69 -25.27 -3.73
CA TRP A 297 2.88 -25.25 -4.93
C TRP A 297 1.41 -24.91 -4.66
N GLU A 298 0.81 -25.56 -3.68
CA GLU A 298 -0.56 -25.26 -3.24
C GLU A 298 -0.67 -23.81 -2.78
N ALA A 299 0.25 -23.37 -1.92
CA ALA A 299 0.27 -22.00 -1.43
C ALA A 299 0.44 -20.98 -2.58
N ALA A 300 1.34 -21.23 -3.54
CA ALA A 300 1.51 -20.38 -4.71
C ALA A 300 0.25 -20.35 -5.61
N LEU A 301 -0.43 -21.49 -5.78
CA LEU A 301 -1.69 -21.56 -6.51
C LEU A 301 -2.77 -20.70 -5.83
N PHE A 302 -2.90 -20.80 -4.50
CA PHE A 302 -3.90 -20.02 -3.76
C PHE A 302 -3.54 -18.54 -3.55
N ILE A 303 -2.28 -18.14 -3.69
CA ILE A 303 -1.92 -16.71 -3.75
C ILE A 303 -2.65 -16.00 -4.90
N VAL A 304 -2.93 -16.68 -6.02
CA VAL A 304 -3.62 -16.07 -7.17
C VAL A 304 -5.00 -15.56 -6.78
N PRO A 305 -5.94 -16.41 -6.31
CA PRO A 305 -7.25 -15.94 -5.88
C PRO A 305 -7.17 -15.01 -4.65
N VAL A 306 -6.22 -15.21 -3.73
CA VAL A 306 -5.98 -14.29 -2.61
C VAL A 306 -5.64 -12.89 -3.12
N GLY A 307 -4.67 -12.76 -4.03
CA GLY A 307 -4.28 -11.47 -4.60
C GLY A 307 -5.42 -10.80 -5.37
N LEU A 308 -6.09 -11.55 -6.26
CA LEU A 308 -7.22 -11.00 -7.01
C LEU A 308 -8.32 -10.47 -6.07
N THR A 309 -8.73 -11.25 -5.09
CA THR A 309 -9.85 -10.89 -4.20
C THR A 309 -9.48 -9.78 -3.21
N LEU A 310 -8.22 -9.71 -2.81
CA LEU A 310 -7.70 -8.68 -1.90
C LEU A 310 -7.57 -7.31 -2.58
N PHE A 311 -7.19 -7.29 -3.86
CA PHE A 311 -6.86 -6.05 -4.57
C PHE A 311 -7.97 -5.56 -5.51
N ALA A 312 -8.77 -6.44 -6.13
CA ALA A 312 -9.84 -6.02 -7.05
C ALA A 312 -10.85 -5.02 -6.44
N PRO A 313 -11.24 -5.10 -5.16
CA PRO A 313 -12.20 -4.18 -4.59
C PRO A 313 -11.59 -2.83 -4.20
N TYR A 314 -10.28 -2.64 -4.31
CA TYR A 314 -9.58 -1.46 -3.80
C TYR A 314 -10.10 -0.14 -4.38
N SER A 315 -10.11 -0.03 -5.72
CA SER A 315 -10.61 1.16 -6.39
C SER A 315 -12.09 1.42 -6.10
N ALA A 316 -12.90 0.35 -6.08
CA ALA A 316 -14.31 0.43 -5.77
C ALA A 316 -14.57 0.96 -4.35
N ILE A 317 -13.83 0.49 -3.37
CA ILE A 317 -13.91 0.93 -1.97
C ILE A 317 -13.57 2.42 -1.83
N VAL A 318 -12.52 2.90 -2.51
CA VAL A 318 -12.12 4.31 -2.47
C VAL A 318 -13.22 5.19 -3.06
N VAL A 319 -13.75 4.83 -4.24
CA VAL A 319 -14.82 5.57 -4.90
C VAL A 319 -16.09 5.60 -4.03
N LEU A 320 -16.51 4.45 -3.48
CA LEU A 320 -17.66 4.37 -2.58
C LEU A 320 -17.48 5.26 -1.35
N GLY A 321 -16.29 5.23 -0.73
CA GLY A 321 -15.99 6.08 0.42
C GLY A 321 -16.15 7.56 0.12
N GLN A 322 -15.59 8.02 -0.99
CA GLN A 322 -15.69 9.40 -1.46
C GLN A 322 -17.13 9.79 -1.83
N THR A 323 -17.89 8.86 -2.43
CA THR A 323 -19.29 9.09 -2.81
C THR A 323 -20.20 9.17 -1.59
N PHE A 324 -20.03 8.29 -0.60
CA PHE A 324 -20.83 8.33 0.64
C PHE A 324 -20.54 9.59 1.47
N LEU A 325 -19.32 10.11 1.47
CA LEU A 325 -18.99 11.35 2.16
C LEU A 325 -18.68 12.48 1.18
N GLY A 326 -19.60 12.80 0.30
CA GLY A 326 -19.42 13.81 -0.74
C GLY A 326 -19.06 15.22 -0.24
N LYS A 327 -19.45 15.60 0.99
CA LYS A 327 -19.01 16.84 1.65
C LYS A 327 -17.64 16.73 2.32
N ASN A 328 -17.16 15.51 2.59
CA ASN A 328 -15.93 15.21 3.35
C ASN A 328 -15.04 14.22 2.58
N VAL A 329 -14.79 14.47 1.29
CA VAL A 329 -14.04 13.57 0.40
C VAL A 329 -12.61 13.33 0.92
N GLY A 330 -11.95 14.36 1.47
CA GLY A 330 -10.62 14.24 2.07
C GLY A 330 -10.62 13.31 3.30
N PHE A 331 -11.62 13.43 4.19
CA PHE A 331 -11.78 12.53 5.31
C PHE A 331 -12.05 11.08 4.84
N ALA A 332 -12.93 10.90 3.86
CA ALA A 332 -13.21 9.59 3.28
C ALA A 332 -11.94 8.95 2.71
N SER A 333 -11.15 9.73 1.97
CA SER A 333 -9.86 9.27 1.43
C SER A 333 -8.86 8.95 2.54
N GLY A 334 -8.78 9.76 3.58
CA GLY A 334 -7.94 9.50 4.75
C GLY A 334 -8.29 8.19 5.46
N VAL A 335 -9.57 7.86 5.58
CA VAL A 335 -10.02 6.59 6.17
C VAL A 335 -9.76 5.43 5.23
N THR A 336 -10.11 5.55 3.95
CA THR A 336 -10.02 4.44 2.99
C THR A 336 -8.57 4.10 2.61
N LEU A 337 -7.67 5.07 2.57
CA LEU A 337 -6.28 4.90 2.17
C LEU A 337 -5.32 4.87 3.37
N GLY A 338 -5.48 5.79 4.32
CA GLY A 338 -4.54 5.95 5.44
C GLY A 338 -4.91 5.12 6.67
N LEU A 339 -6.06 5.42 7.31
CA LEU A 339 -6.47 4.76 8.56
C LEU A 339 -6.63 3.24 8.39
N SER A 340 -7.04 2.78 7.21
CA SER A 340 -7.13 1.36 6.90
C SER A 340 -5.77 0.65 7.06
N ILE A 341 -4.70 1.23 6.52
CA ILE A 341 -3.35 0.66 6.64
C ILE A 341 -2.90 0.62 8.09
N THR A 342 -3.20 1.67 8.87
CA THR A 342 -2.86 1.75 10.30
C THR A 342 -3.47 0.61 11.10
N ILE A 343 -4.76 0.34 10.90
CA ILE A 343 -5.48 -0.70 11.66
C ILE A 343 -4.93 -2.09 11.34
N GLY A 344 -4.67 -2.35 10.05
CA GLY A 344 -4.02 -3.60 9.65
C GLY A 344 -2.65 -3.76 10.33
N GLY A 345 -1.81 -2.72 10.27
CA GLY A 345 -0.49 -2.72 10.89
C GLY A 345 -0.52 -2.87 12.41
N LEU A 346 -1.46 -2.20 13.09
CA LEU A 346 -1.61 -2.28 14.57
C LEU A 346 -1.95 -3.69 15.05
N LEU A 347 -2.72 -4.44 14.26
CA LEU A 347 -3.13 -5.80 14.63
C LEU A 347 -2.07 -6.86 14.26
N THR A 348 -1.14 -6.54 13.36
CA THR A 348 -0.10 -7.49 12.94
C THR A 348 0.77 -8.02 14.09
N PRO A 349 1.24 -7.20 15.07
CA PRO A 349 1.98 -7.70 16.23
C PRO A 349 1.15 -8.63 17.13
N LEU A 350 -0.18 -8.46 17.20
CA LEU A 350 -1.05 -9.36 17.94
C LEU A 350 -1.14 -10.73 17.25
N VAL A 351 -1.16 -10.74 15.91
CA VAL A 351 -1.08 -11.97 15.13
C VAL A 351 0.31 -12.62 15.31
N GLY A 352 1.37 -11.80 15.38
CA GLY A 352 2.72 -12.25 15.69
C GLY A 352 2.80 -12.93 17.07
N TRP A 353 2.25 -12.30 18.09
CA TRP A 353 2.14 -12.90 19.43
C TRP A 353 1.36 -14.21 19.44
N ALA A 354 0.24 -14.27 18.71
CA ALA A 354 -0.53 -15.50 18.54
C ALA A 354 0.31 -16.60 17.83
N ALA A 355 1.13 -16.22 16.86
CA ALA A 355 2.02 -17.14 16.16
C ALA A 355 3.16 -17.66 17.04
N ASP A 356 3.66 -16.86 17.98
CA ASP A 356 4.65 -17.29 18.97
C ASP A 356 4.09 -18.37 19.93
N ILE A 357 2.78 -18.27 20.28
CA ILE A 357 2.15 -19.20 21.25
C ILE A 357 1.58 -20.43 20.55
N TRP A 358 0.87 -20.26 19.44
CA TRP A 358 0.07 -21.30 18.79
C TRP A 358 0.59 -21.73 17.41
N GLY A 359 1.71 -21.12 16.97
CA GLY A 359 2.29 -21.35 15.66
C GLY A 359 1.62 -20.54 14.54
N ILE A 360 2.37 -20.34 13.45
CA ILE A 360 1.94 -19.54 12.30
C ILE A 360 0.61 -20.03 11.67
N PRO A 361 0.40 -21.35 11.40
CA PRO A 361 -0.84 -21.82 10.78
C PRO A 361 -2.10 -21.48 11.58
N THR A 362 -2.02 -21.56 12.92
CA THR A 362 -3.13 -21.22 13.81
C THR A 362 -3.38 -19.70 13.82
N ALA A 363 -2.33 -18.89 13.91
CA ALA A 363 -2.44 -17.45 13.91
C ALA A 363 -3.04 -16.92 12.58
N LEU A 364 -2.70 -17.55 11.46
CA LEU A 364 -3.20 -17.16 10.14
C LEU A 364 -4.70 -17.46 9.90
N GLN A 365 -5.37 -18.21 10.78
CA GLN A 365 -6.83 -18.41 10.69
C GLN A 365 -7.59 -17.06 10.73
N VAL A 366 -6.99 -16.03 11.32
CA VAL A 366 -7.55 -14.66 11.32
C VAL A 366 -7.85 -14.15 9.91
N LEU A 367 -7.13 -14.59 8.87
CA LEU A 367 -7.29 -14.13 7.50
C LEU A 367 -8.70 -14.42 6.96
N TRP A 368 -9.13 -15.69 6.99
CA TRP A 368 -10.46 -16.04 6.47
C TRP A 368 -11.58 -15.62 7.42
N ILE A 369 -11.32 -15.53 8.74
CA ILE A 369 -12.30 -15.03 9.73
C ILE A 369 -12.59 -13.55 9.47
N CYS A 370 -11.55 -12.72 9.32
CA CYS A 370 -11.73 -11.31 8.96
C CYS A 370 -12.41 -11.14 7.61
N ALA A 371 -12.03 -11.95 6.61
CA ALA A 371 -12.68 -11.97 5.30
C ALA A 371 -14.18 -12.28 5.42
N ALA A 372 -14.57 -13.26 6.26
CA ALA A 372 -15.97 -13.63 6.49
C ALA A 372 -16.76 -12.48 7.14
N ILE A 373 -16.21 -11.82 8.15
CA ILE A 373 -16.81 -10.62 8.76
C ILE A 373 -17.02 -9.54 7.69
N GLY A 374 -15.97 -9.24 6.91
CA GLY A 374 -16.06 -8.28 5.81
C GLY A 374 -17.14 -8.66 4.79
N ALA A 375 -17.21 -9.94 4.39
CA ALA A 375 -18.21 -10.44 3.45
C ALA A 375 -19.65 -10.21 3.93
N ILE A 376 -19.93 -10.53 5.19
CA ILE A 376 -21.26 -10.28 5.79
C ILE A 376 -21.63 -8.79 5.68
N PHE A 377 -20.71 -7.89 6.04
CA PHE A 377 -20.97 -6.46 6.01
C PHE A 377 -21.12 -5.89 4.60
N THR A 378 -20.53 -6.51 3.55
CA THR A 378 -20.73 -6.04 2.16
C THR A 378 -22.20 -6.09 1.75
N PHE A 379 -23.00 -7.03 2.27
CA PHE A 379 -24.43 -7.14 1.96
C PHE A 379 -25.26 -6.04 2.59
N SER A 380 -24.74 -5.35 3.61
CA SER A 380 -25.39 -4.19 4.22
C SER A 380 -25.11 -2.86 3.51
N VAL A 381 -24.09 -2.83 2.62
CA VAL A 381 -23.73 -1.65 1.81
C VAL A 381 -24.60 -1.64 0.54
N ARG A 382 -25.19 -0.51 0.22
CA ARG A 382 -26.02 -0.30 -0.98
C ARG A 382 -25.34 0.62 -1.95
N GLU A 383 -25.60 0.45 -3.26
CA GLU A 383 -25.13 1.40 -4.27
C GLU A 383 -25.64 2.80 -3.97
N PRO A 384 -24.80 3.84 -4.09
CA PRO A 384 -25.24 5.22 -3.98
C PRO A 384 -26.29 5.52 -5.05
N LYS A 385 -27.35 6.25 -4.68
CA LYS A 385 -28.45 6.59 -5.61
C LYS A 385 -28.04 7.50 -6.77
N ASP A 386 -26.90 8.16 -6.64
CA ASP A 386 -26.36 9.15 -7.59
C ASP A 386 -25.15 8.62 -8.38
N ALA A 387 -24.89 7.31 -8.39
CA ALA A 387 -23.77 6.66 -9.09
C ALA A 387 -24.16 6.03 -10.44
N ALA A 388 -25.32 6.39 -10.98
CA ALA A 388 -25.82 5.95 -12.30
C ALA A 388 -25.62 7.01 -13.36
#